data_ec4d1dfff15c67620f026c12819dcac8
#
_entry.id   ec4d1dfff15c67620f026c12819dcac8
#
_cell.length_a   1.000
_cell.length_b   1.000
_cell.length_c   1.000
_cell.angle_alpha   90.00
_cell.angle_beta   90.00
_cell.angle_gamma   90.00
#
_symmetry.space_group_name_H-M   'P 1'
#
loop_
_entity.id
_entity.type
_entity.pdbx_description
1 polymer ?
#
loop_
_entity_poly.entity_id
_entity_poly.type
_entity_poly.pdbx_seq_one_letter_code
_entity_poly.pdbx_strand_id
1 'polypeptide(L)'
;MMMNVNAQNQNSSSQLINTGSELLRINTAKNSIEYSSNGGRSWVTRCSNSTSYGTFISLLPYGREILACTSKGLYVSQNQGRSFSPRCTNTSYGDFLSLMQNGNELLANTSKGLYYSRNEGRSWVTR
;
A
#
# COMPACT_ATOMS: atom_id res chain seq x y z
N MET A 1 25.15 5.29 12.95
CA MET A 1 24.89 5.14 12.38
C MET A 1 24.15 4.93 11.82
N MET A 2 23.89 5.12 11.58
CA MET A 2 23.26 4.99 10.86
C MET A 2 22.75 4.56 10.19
N MET A 3 22.57 4.15 10.43
CA MET A 3 22.17 3.78 9.60
C MET A 3 21.48 4.18 8.82
N ASN A 4 21.82 3.99 8.27
CA ASN A 4 21.10 4.67 7.29
C ASN A 4 20.04 3.85 6.65
N VAL A 5 18.88 4.06 7.04
CA VAL A 5 17.78 3.34 6.45
C VAL A 5 17.38 4.06 5.19
N ASN A 6 17.40 3.34 4.10
CA ASN A 6 16.86 3.86 2.88
C ASN A 6 15.35 3.74 2.95
N ALA A 7 14.68 4.87 2.90
CA ALA A 7 13.24 4.93 3.05
C ALA A 7 12.52 4.14 1.96
N GLN A 8 13.16 3.97 0.80
CA GLN A 8 12.56 3.22 -0.31
C GLN A 8 12.66 1.72 -0.12
N ASN A 9 13.31 1.27 0.98
CA ASN A 9 13.46 -0.15 1.28
C ASN A 9 12.46 -0.61 2.32
N GLN A 10 11.34 0.07 2.42
CA GLN A 10 10.29 -0.36 3.33
C GLN A 10 9.73 -1.70 2.87
N ASN A 11 9.79 -2.74 3.71
CA ASN A 11 9.41 -4.09 3.34
C ASN A 11 7.95 -4.42 3.63
N SER A 12 7.36 -3.75 4.61
CA SER A 12 6.01 -4.07 5.08
C SER A 12 5.07 -2.90 4.83
N SER A 13 3.83 -3.21 4.53
CA SER A 13 2.80 -2.19 4.37
C SER A 13 2.47 -1.55 5.72
N SER A 14 2.02 -0.31 5.66
CA SER A 14 1.76 0.51 6.84
C SER A 14 0.79 1.61 6.47
N GLN A 15 0.24 2.26 7.48
CA GLN A 15 -0.59 3.44 7.26
C GLN A 15 0.23 4.71 7.09
N LEU A 16 1.55 4.63 7.31
CA LEU A 16 2.46 5.74 7.14
C LEU A 16 3.70 5.22 6.42
N ILE A 17 3.98 5.77 5.25
CA ILE A 17 5.10 5.31 4.44
C ILE A 17 5.94 6.48 3.98
N ASN A 18 7.18 6.17 3.63
CA ASN A 18 8.12 7.12 3.03
C ASN A 18 8.42 6.65 1.62
N THR A 19 8.17 7.51 0.64
CA THR A 19 8.39 7.14 -0.76
C THR A 19 9.76 7.60 -1.27
N GLY A 20 10.58 8.18 -0.40
CA GLY A 20 11.88 8.71 -0.76
C GLY A 20 11.89 10.23 -0.86
N SER A 21 10.85 10.82 -1.41
CA SER A 21 10.75 12.28 -1.56
C SER A 21 9.65 12.88 -0.69
N GLU A 22 8.71 12.07 -0.23
CA GLU A 22 7.60 12.56 0.58
C GLU A 22 7.12 11.46 1.50
N LEU A 23 6.34 11.86 2.49
CA LEU A 23 5.60 10.92 3.33
C LEU A 23 4.17 10.85 2.82
N LEU A 24 3.62 9.65 2.86
CA LEU A 24 2.19 9.43 2.61
C LEU A 24 1.60 8.76 3.83
N ARG A 25 0.38 9.14 4.15
CA ARG A 25 -0.35 8.46 5.23
C ARG A 25 -1.81 8.28 4.86
N ILE A 26 -2.41 7.28 5.49
CA ILE A 26 -3.86 7.09 5.43
C ILE A 26 -4.46 7.88 6.59
N ASN A 27 -5.35 8.82 6.27
CA ASN A 27 -6.19 9.45 7.28
C ASN A 27 -7.43 8.58 7.44
N THR A 28 -7.46 7.78 8.50
CA THR A 28 -8.53 6.80 8.68
C THR A 28 -9.87 7.46 8.97
N ALA A 29 -9.87 8.64 9.60
CA ALA A 29 -11.12 9.34 9.90
C ALA A 29 -11.82 9.81 8.64
N LYS A 30 -11.04 10.18 7.62
CA LYS A 30 -11.58 10.72 6.36
C LYS A 30 -11.47 9.73 5.21
N ASN A 31 -10.82 8.61 5.43
CA ASN A 31 -10.50 7.63 4.38
C ASN A 31 -9.83 8.31 3.20
N SER A 32 -8.74 9.00 3.46
CA SER A 32 -8.01 9.72 2.42
C SER A 32 -6.52 9.41 2.53
N ILE A 33 -5.82 9.63 1.41
CA ILE A 33 -4.37 9.61 1.38
C ILE A 33 -3.91 11.05 1.48
N GLU A 34 -3.03 11.31 2.44
CA GLU A 34 -2.43 12.62 2.64
C GLU A 34 -0.93 12.53 2.41
N TYR A 35 -0.33 13.62 1.98
CA TYR A 35 1.12 13.66 1.81
C TYR A 35 1.72 14.82 2.57
N SER A 36 2.99 14.68 2.91
CA SER A 36 3.79 15.73 3.52
C SER A 36 5.13 15.80 2.78
N SER A 37 5.53 17.01 2.42
CA SER A 37 6.85 17.25 1.83
C SER A 37 7.79 17.92 2.82
N ASN A 38 7.41 18.05 4.09
CA ASN A 38 8.24 18.72 5.11
C ASN A 38 8.41 17.86 6.36
N GLY A 39 8.51 16.54 6.17
CA GLY A 39 8.83 15.63 7.25
C GLY A 39 7.68 15.36 8.19
N GLY A 40 6.45 15.59 7.75
CA GLY A 40 5.28 15.33 8.56
C GLY A 40 4.81 16.53 9.36
N ARG A 41 5.41 17.70 9.13
CA ARG A 41 5.01 18.91 9.85
C ARG A 41 3.65 19.42 9.41
N SER A 42 3.35 19.27 8.14
CA SER A 42 2.01 19.58 7.62
C SER A 42 1.62 18.56 6.58
N TRP A 43 0.32 18.37 6.41
CA TRP A 43 -0.26 17.34 5.56
C TRP A 43 -1.32 17.94 4.65
N VAL A 44 -1.36 17.45 3.42
CA VAL A 44 -2.33 17.89 2.42
C VAL A 44 -3.01 16.64 1.87
N THR A 45 -4.32 16.72 1.65
CA THR A 45 -5.06 15.62 1.05
C THR A 45 -4.61 15.43 -0.40
N ARG A 46 -4.30 14.19 -0.76
CA ARG A 46 -3.90 13.85 -2.12
C ARG A 46 -4.96 13.05 -2.84
N CYS A 47 -5.60 12.11 -2.14
CA CYS A 47 -6.57 11.21 -2.75
C CYS A 47 -7.64 10.85 -1.73
N SER A 48 -8.91 11.02 -2.11
CA SER A 48 -10.01 10.80 -1.17
C SER A 48 -11.22 10.15 -1.84
N ASN A 49 -10.98 9.25 -2.80
CA ASN A 49 -12.08 8.66 -3.57
C ASN A 49 -12.46 7.29 -3.02
N SER A 50 -13.18 7.28 -1.90
CA SER A 50 -13.55 6.04 -1.21
C SER A 50 -14.59 5.22 -1.96
N THR A 51 -15.41 5.86 -2.82
CA THR A 51 -16.42 5.11 -3.55
C THR A 51 -15.81 4.24 -4.62
N SER A 52 -14.67 4.62 -5.17
CA SER A 52 -13.99 3.83 -6.20
C SER A 52 -13.06 2.79 -5.60
N TYR A 53 -12.31 3.15 -4.56
CA TYR A 53 -11.23 2.29 -4.05
C TYR A 53 -11.60 1.54 -2.79
N GLY A 54 -12.69 1.91 -2.14
CA GLY A 54 -13.05 1.34 -0.85
C GLY A 54 -12.27 2.02 0.27
N THR A 55 -12.22 1.35 1.42
CA THR A 55 -11.52 1.87 2.59
C THR A 55 -10.04 1.50 2.50
N PHE A 56 -9.18 2.49 2.60
CA PHE A 56 -7.73 2.26 2.63
C PHE A 56 -7.33 1.61 3.95
N ILE A 57 -6.57 0.53 3.88
CA ILE A 57 -6.14 -0.23 5.05
C ILE A 57 -4.65 -0.06 5.28
N SER A 58 -3.82 -0.29 4.25
CA SER A 58 -2.38 -0.15 4.36
C SER A 58 -1.77 0.13 3.00
N LEU A 59 -0.57 0.68 3.00
CA LEU A 59 0.17 1.08 1.80
C LEU A 59 1.55 0.43 1.83
N LEU A 60 2.07 0.09 0.65
CA LEU A 60 3.42 -0.43 0.51
C LEU A 60 4.10 0.23 -0.69
N PRO A 61 5.22 0.93 -0.47
CA PRO A 61 6.04 1.35 -1.61
C PRO A 61 6.64 0.11 -2.28
N TYR A 62 6.50 0.01 -3.58
CA TYR A 62 6.91 -1.18 -4.31
C TYR A 62 7.50 -0.75 -5.64
N GLY A 63 8.81 -0.55 -5.66
CA GLY A 63 9.47 0.04 -6.82
C GLY A 63 8.93 1.45 -7.05
N ARG A 64 8.42 1.68 -8.24
CA ARG A 64 7.83 2.97 -8.60
C ARG A 64 6.34 3.04 -8.31
N GLU A 65 5.79 1.94 -7.80
CA GLU A 65 4.36 1.85 -7.53
C GLU A 65 4.12 1.97 -6.04
N ILE A 66 2.89 2.25 -5.69
CA ILE A 66 2.41 2.13 -4.32
C ILE A 66 1.26 1.15 -4.36
N LEU A 67 1.39 0.06 -3.61
CA LEU A 67 0.32 -0.91 -3.47
C LEU A 67 -0.53 -0.52 -2.28
N ALA A 68 -1.84 -0.66 -2.42
CA ALA A 68 -2.78 -0.34 -1.35
C ALA A 68 -3.70 -1.51 -1.10
N CYS A 69 -3.73 -1.97 0.15
CA CYS A 69 -4.78 -2.88 0.60
C CYS A 69 -6.01 -2.04 0.90
N THR A 70 -7.13 -2.40 0.31
CA THR A 70 -8.39 -1.70 0.56
C THR A 70 -9.50 -2.71 0.80
N SER A 71 -10.64 -2.22 1.25
CA SER A 71 -11.81 -3.08 1.46
C SER A 71 -12.34 -3.68 0.17
N LYS A 72 -11.92 -3.17 -0.99
CA LYS A 72 -12.33 -3.71 -2.29
C LYS A 72 -11.26 -4.57 -2.95
N GLY A 73 -10.10 -4.75 -2.30
CA GLY A 73 -9.05 -5.58 -2.82
C GLY A 73 -7.71 -4.87 -2.84
N LEU A 74 -6.81 -5.36 -3.68
CA LEU A 74 -5.48 -4.79 -3.83
C LEU A 74 -5.50 -3.81 -4.99
N TYR A 75 -5.07 -2.59 -4.72
CA TYR A 75 -5.02 -1.52 -5.71
C TYR A 75 -3.58 -1.04 -5.87
N VAL A 76 -3.31 -0.37 -6.97
CA VAL A 76 -1.98 0.14 -7.27
C VAL A 76 -2.07 1.58 -7.76
N SER A 77 -1.10 2.39 -7.31
CA SER A 77 -0.91 3.74 -7.81
C SER A 77 0.42 3.81 -8.54
N GLN A 78 0.40 4.40 -9.72
CA GLN A 78 1.60 4.65 -10.52
C GLN A 78 1.92 6.13 -10.58
N ASN A 79 1.25 6.94 -9.77
CA ASN A 79 1.41 8.39 -9.77
C ASN A 79 1.51 8.96 -8.35
N GLN A 80 2.23 8.23 -7.49
CA GLN A 80 2.56 8.68 -6.14
C GLN A 80 1.33 8.82 -5.23
N GLY A 81 0.33 7.99 -5.44
CA GLY A 81 -0.86 7.98 -4.60
C GLY A 81 -1.93 8.97 -5.01
N ARG A 82 -1.81 9.59 -6.18
CA ARG A 82 -2.84 10.53 -6.65
C ARG A 82 -4.08 9.80 -7.14
N SER A 83 -3.90 8.64 -7.74
CA SER A 83 -5.03 7.80 -8.15
C SER A 83 -4.59 6.35 -8.10
N PHE A 84 -5.56 5.46 -8.03
CA PHE A 84 -5.32 4.03 -7.90
C PHE A 84 -6.16 3.29 -8.93
N SER A 85 -5.68 2.12 -9.32
CA SER A 85 -6.43 1.22 -10.18
C SER A 85 -6.38 -0.18 -9.57
N PRO A 86 -7.35 -1.06 -9.92
CA PRO A 86 -7.36 -2.41 -9.38
C PRO A 86 -6.13 -3.19 -9.83
N ARG A 87 -5.51 -3.88 -8.89
CA ARG A 87 -4.45 -4.85 -9.19
C ARG A 87 -4.98 -6.26 -9.03
N CYS A 88 -5.71 -6.53 -7.95
CA CYS A 88 -6.32 -7.84 -7.70
C CYS A 88 -7.54 -7.65 -6.81
N THR A 89 -8.72 -7.87 -7.38
CA THR A 89 -9.97 -7.72 -6.66
C THR A 89 -10.72 -9.04 -6.51
N ASN A 90 -10.01 -10.15 -6.67
CA ASN A 90 -10.60 -11.49 -6.55
C ASN A 90 -10.87 -11.79 -5.08
N THR A 91 -12.13 -11.95 -4.73
CA THR A 91 -12.54 -12.16 -3.34
C THR A 91 -12.21 -13.55 -2.82
N SER A 92 -11.81 -14.48 -3.69
CA SER A 92 -11.45 -15.82 -3.22
C SER A 92 -10.24 -15.84 -2.30
N TYR A 93 -9.41 -14.80 -2.33
CA TYR A 93 -8.25 -14.67 -1.43
C TYR A 93 -8.62 -14.08 -0.07
N GLY A 94 -9.84 -13.61 0.10
CA GLY A 94 -10.24 -12.90 1.29
C GLY A 94 -9.90 -11.42 1.21
N ASP A 95 -9.96 -10.74 2.34
CA ASP A 95 -9.64 -9.31 2.42
C ASP A 95 -8.13 -9.15 2.58
N PHE A 96 -7.53 -8.33 1.73
CA PHE A 96 -6.12 -7.98 1.87
C PHE A 96 -5.95 -7.02 3.04
N LEU A 97 -5.13 -7.41 4.01
CA LEU A 97 -4.95 -6.62 5.24
C LEU A 97 -3.57 -5.98 5.28
N SER A 98 -2.53 -6.73 4.95
CA SER A 98 -1.18 -6.21 4.95
C SER A 98 -0.34 -6.95 3.92
N LEU A 99 0.73 -6.31 3.49
CA LEU A 99 1.66 -6.85 2.51
C LEU A 99 3.07 -6.79 3.06
N MET A 100 3.91 -7.68 2.56
CA MET A 100 5.34 -7.64 2.82
C MET A 100 6.08 -8.04 1.55
N GLN A 101 7.09 -7.28 1.20
CA GLN A 101 7.99 -7.67 0.13
C GLN A 101 9.05 -8.60 0.69
N ASN A 102 9.21 -9.75 0.07
CA ASN A 102 10.14 -10.78 0.52
C ASN A 102 10.95 -11.22 -0.69
N GLY A 103 12.07 -10.52 -0.93
CA GLY A 103 12.85 -10.74 -2.12
C GLY A 103 12.03 -10.39 -3.35
N ASN A 104 11.88 -11.33 -4.27
CA ASN A 104 11.08 -11.11 -5.47
C ASN A 104 9.65 -11.63 -5.36
N GLU A 105 9.21 -11.90 -4.12
CA GLU A 105 7.83 -12.26 -3.85
C GLU A 105 7.15 -11.17 -3.07
N LEU A 106 5.81 -11.13 -3.16
CA LEU A 106 4.98 -10.42 -2.21
C LEU A 106 4.29 -11.44 -1.33
N LEU A 107 4.21 -11.15 -0.06
CA LEU A 107 3.40 -11.90 0.89
C LEU A 107 2.21 -11.03 1.26
N ALA A 108 1.06 -11.65 1.43
CA ALA A 108 -0.15 -10.95 1.86
C ALA A 108 -0.78 -11.67 3.02
N ASN A 109 -1.03 -10.93 4.08
CA ASN A 109 -1.86 -11.41 5.16
C ASN A 109 -3.31 -11.05 4.81
N THR A 110 -4.14 -12.06 4.62
CA THR A 110 -5.53 -11.84 4.26
C THR A 110 -6.44 -12.43 5.32
N SER A 111 -7.72 -12.11 5.24
CA SER A 111 -8.69 -12.69 6.18
C SER A 111 -8.80 -14.21 6.05
N LYS A 112 -8.26 -14.79 4.98
CA LYS A 112 -8.26 -16.25 4.79
C LYS A 112 -6.89 -16.88 5.01
N GLY A 113 -5.89 -16.11 5.44
CA GLY A 113 -4.58 -16.63 5.74
C GLY A 113 -3.48 -15.96 4.95
N LEU A 114 -2.33 -16.63 4.90
CA LEU A 114 -1.14 -16.08 4.28
C LEU A 114 -1.04 -16.57 2.84
N TYR A 115 -0.86 -15.64 1.93
CA TYR A 115 -0.70 -15.92 0.51
C TYR A 115 0.58 -15.30 -0.01
N TYR A 116 1.07 -15.80 -1.15
CA TYR A 116 2.21 -15.18 -1.80
C TYR A 116 1.92 -14.97 -3.29
N SER A 117 2.63 -14.00 -3.88
CA SER A 117 2.51 -13.68 -5.29
C SER A 117 3.89 -13.52 -5.88
N ARG A 118 4.10 -14.08 -7.07
CA ARG A 118 5.33 -13.88 -7.83
C ARG A 118 5.12 -13.04 -9.08
N ASN A 119 3.94 -12.47 -9.23
CA ASN A 119 3.62 -11.63 -10.38
C ASN A 119 3.13 -10.26 -9.92
N GLU A 120 3.76 -9.75 -8.85
CA GLU A 120 3.56 -8.38 -8.39
C GLU A 120 2.15 -8.12 -7.85
N GLY A 121 1.55 -9.17 -7.30
CA GLY A 121 0.25 -9.05 -6.66
C GLY A 121 -0.94 -9.31 -7.55
N ARG A 122 -0.73 -9.71 -8.80
CA ARG A 122 -1.83 -9.94 -9.72
C ARG A 122 -2.57 -11.22 -9.43
N SER A 123 -1.87 -12.26 -9.00
CA SER A 123 -2.50 -13.51 -8.55
C SER A 123 -1.71 -14.05 -7.36
N TRP A 124 -2.36 -14.88 -6.58
CA TRP A 124 -1.85 -15.30 -5.27
C TRP A 124 -2.05 -16.78 -5.08
N VAL A 125 -1.16 -17.37 -4.30
CA VAL A 125 -1.19 -18.80 -3.95
C VAL A 125 -1.05 -18.90 -2.44
N THR A 126 -1.72 -19.89 -1.86
CA THR A 126 -1.61 -20.14 -0.42
C THR A 126 -0.18 -20.45 -0.04
N ARG A 127 0.33 -19.79 0.99
CA ARG A 127 1.67 -20.08 1.50
C ARG A 127 1.60 -21.23 2.54
#